data_56e2123be40e8a3c6e1abce22c604a7b
#
_entry.id   56e2123be40e8a3c6e1abce22c604a7b
#
_cell.length_a   1.000
_cell.length_b   1.000
_cell.length_c   1.000
_cell.angle_alpha   90.00
_cell.angle_beta   90.00
_cell.angle_gamma   90.00
#
_symmetry.space_group_name_H-M   'P 1'
#
loop_
_entity.id
_entity.type
_entity.pdbx_description
1 polymer ?
#
loop_
_entity_poly.entity_id
_entity_poly.type
_entity_poly.pdbx_seq_one_letter_code
_entity_poly.pdbx_strand_id
1 'polypeptide(L)'
;AILAGSFSMTGCGQSANAAGEEVVIYSNADDEAVEAMKKTLDENGYEGKYLFQTFGTSELGGKVMAEGTDIEADLITLSTFYIDAAQEDLNSADQKDYCAPITSQEGTIIVNTEVLAENNLDMPTCLKDLTNPEYKDLVSVTDIKSSSTAWLLIQALVSEYGEDGAKEVLSGIYENAGPHIESSGSAPLKKVRAGEVAIGFGLRQQAVSDKAEGLPIDFVDPTEGNFSLTESVAVVDKGDDTNPLAQEMAACIITQGRSELQKYYPNAVYEGETTDPANSSAYPKVFPEPLTLDLLERHQELSESCK
;
A
#
# COMPACT_ATOMS: atom_id res chain seq x y z
N ALA A 1 -14.23 14.86 -11.96
CA ALA A 1 -14.89 13.69 -11.37
C ALA A 1 -14.29 12.43 -11.96
N ILE A 2 -13.70 11.60 -11.17
CA ILE A 2 -13.05 10.34 -11.63
C ILE A 2 -13.99 9.16 -11.43
N LEU A 3 -15.28 9.25 -11.31
CA LEU A 3 -16.15 8.08 -11.30
C LEU A 3 -17.63 8.41 -11.32
N ALA A 4 -18.32 7.84 -12.25
CA ALA A 4 -19.76 7.67 -12.18
C ALA A 4 -20.09 6.18 -12.38
N GLY A 5 -20.68 5.58 -11.41
CA GLY A 5 -21.26 4.25 -11.62
C GLY A 5 -21.50 3.52 -10.33
N SER A 6 -22.73 3.50 -9.91
CA SER A 6 -23.20 2.57 -8.87
C SER A 6 -22.74 1.16 -9.23
N PHE A 7 -21.96 0.52 -8.37
CA PHE A 7 -21.69 -0.90 -8.44
C PHE A 7 -23.01 -1.66 -8.20
N SER A 8 -23.84 -1.75 -9.23
CA SER A 8 -24.98 -2.67 -9.21
C SER A 8 -24.42 -4.07 -9.42
N MET A 9 -24.40 -4.87 -8.37
CA MET A 9 -24.13 -6.32 -8.45
C MET A 9 -25.23 -7.00 -9.28
N THR A 10 -25.09 -6.96 -10.59
CA THR A 10 -25.88 -7.81 -11.49
C THR A 10 -24.93 -8.81 -12.13
N GLY A 11 -25.25 -10.07 -11.90
CA GLY A 11 -24.43 -11.23 -12.20
C GLY A 11 -23.86 -11.24 -13.63
N CYS A 12 -22.69 -11.88 -13.77
CA CYS A 12 -22.04 -12.23 -15.01
C CYS A 12 -23.02 -12.91 -15.98
N GLY A 13 -23.61 -12.12 -16.86
CA GLY A 13 -24.32 -12.59 -18.04
C GLY A 13 -23.43 -12.40 -19.25
N GLN A 14 -23.09 -13.50 -19.94
CA GLN A 14 -22.41 -13.46 -21.22
C GLN A 14 -23.13 -12.51 -22.17
N SER A 15 -22.53 -11.37 -22.45
CA SER A 15 -22.95 -10.48 -23.53
C SER A 15 -21.95 -10.58 -24.67
N ALA A 16 -22.48 -10.89 -25.86
CA ALA A 16 -21.74 -11.07 -27.08
C ALA A 16 -21.10 -9.76 -27.57
N ASN A 17 -19.82 -9.85 -27.95
CA ASN A 17 -19.09 -9.05 -28.95
C ASN A 17 -19.62 -7.63 -29.29
N ALA A 18 -19.16 -6.64 -28.52
CA ALA A 18 -18.65 -5.44 -29.14
C ALA A 18 -17.11 -5.58 -29.16
N ALA A 19 -16.46 -5.25 -30.26
CA ALA A 19 -15.02 -5.14 -30.33
C ALA A 19 -14.62 -3.98 -29.40
N GLY A 20 -14.49 -4.27 -28.10
CA GLY A 20 -14.08 -3.32 -27.08
C GLY A 20 -12.59 -3.06 -27.25
N GLU A 21 -12.23 -1.80 -27.29
CA GLU A 21 -10.87 -1.35 -27.19
C GLU A 21 -10.24 -1.95 -25.92
N GLU A 22 -8.96 -2.29 -26.02
CA GLU A 22 -8.14 -2.77 -24.91
C GLU A 22 -8.26 -1.83 -23.70
N VAL A 23 -8.48 -2.38 -22.50
CA VAL A 23 -8.57 -1.59 -21.27
C VAL A 23 -7.19 -1.22 -20.77
N VAL A 24 -6.89 0.05 -20.63
CA VAL A 24 -5.64 0.53 -20.04
C VAL A 24 -5.78 0.56 -18.53
N ILE A 25 -4.95 -0.21 -17.81
CA ILE A 25 -4.93 -0.32 -16.35
C ILE A 25 -3.64 0.29 -15.83
N TYR A 26 -3.74 1.31 -14.99
CA TYR A 26 -2.62 1.88 -14.26
C TYR A 26 -2.67 1.46 -12.79
N SER A 27 -1.53 1.03 -12.24
CA SER A 27 -1.45 0.48 -10.89
C SER A 27 -0.19 0.92 -10.15
N ASN A 28 -0.32 1.16 -8.84
CA ASN A 28 0.82 1.30 -7.94
C ASN A 28 1.11 0.01 -7.13
N ALA A 29 0.41 -1.06 -7.44
CA ALA A 29 0.50 -2.31 -6.69
C ALA A 29 1.87 -2.99 -6.84
N ASP A 30 2.27 -3.70 -5.79
CA ASP A 30 3.43 -4.58 -5.80
C ASP A 30 3.20 -5.79 -6.73
N ASP A 31 4.28 -6.45 -7.13
CA ASP A 31 4.28 -7.53 -8.11
C ASP A 31 3.27 -8.64 -7.77
N GLU A 32 3.15 -9.03 -6.50
CA GLU A 32 2.23 -10.08 -6.05
C GLU A 32 0.76 -9.71 -6.29
N ALA A 33 0.39 -8.46 -6.02
CA ALA A 33 -0.97 -7.98 -6.27
C ALA A 33 -1.25 -7.82 -7.76
N VAL A 34 -0.26 -7.35 -8.53
CA VAL A 34 -0.35 -7.26 -10.00
C VAL A 34 -0.59 -8.62 -10.61
N GLU A 35 0.20 -9.63 -10.23
CA GLU A 35 0.04 -11.00 -10.73
C GLU A 35 -1.29 -11.63 -10.32
N ALA A 36 -1.75 -11.39 -9.08
CA ALA A 36 -3.06 -11.84 -8.61
C ALA A 36 -4.22 -11.24 -9.43
N MET A 37 -4.14 -9.93 -9.73
CA MET A 37 -5.15 -9.26 -10.56
C MET A 37 -5.14 -9.74 -12.00
N LYS A 38 -3.96 -9.84 -12.63
CA LYS A 38 -3.81 -10.37 -14.00
C LYS A 38 -4.34 -11.80 -14.10
N LYS A 39 -3.92 -12.69 -13.19
CA LYS A 39 -4.41 -14.06 -13.13
C LYS A 39 -5.93 -14.10 -13.05
N THR A 40 -6.52 -13.29 -12.18
CA THR A 40 -7.98 -13.21 -12.05
C THR A 40 -8.64 -12.78 -13.34
N LEU A 41 -8.13 -11.76 -14.01
CA LEU A 41 -8.68 -11.27 -15.27
C LEU A 41 -8.56 -12.33 -16.37
N ASP A 42 -7.42 -12.97 -16.51
CA ASP A 42 -7.15 -13.99 -17.53
C ASP A 42 -8.06 -15.21 -17.36
N GLU A 43 -8.19 -15.72 -16.12
CA GLU A 43 -9.06 -16.86 -15.79
C GLU A 43 -10.56 -16.56 -16.00
N ASN A 44 -10.95 -15.27 -16.03
CA ASN A 44 -12.33 -14.84 -16.26
C ASN A 44 -12.60 -14.30 -17.69
N GLY A 45 -11.69 -14.59 -18.63
CA GLY A 45 -11.90 -14.35 -20.07
C GLY A 45 -11.51 -12.96 -20.55
N TYR A 46 -10.67 -12.25 -19.80
CA TYR A 46 -10.13 -10.94 -20.18
C TYR A 46 -8.68 -11.02 -20.69
N GLU A 47 -8.10 -12.22 -20.84
CA GLU A 47 -6.77 -12.41 -21.42
C GLU A 47 -6.66 -11.70 -22.78
N GLY A 48 -5.63 -10.87 -22.94
CA GLY A 48 -5.38 -10.09 -24.16
C GLY A 48 -6.36 -8.92 -24.40
N LYS A 49 -7.17 -8.55 -23.41
CA LYS A 49 -8.13 -7.42 -23.49
C LYS A 49 -7.72 -6.23 -22.64
N TYR A 50 -6.53 -6.24 -22.03
CA TYR A 50 -6.04 -5.14 -21.21
C TYR A 50 -4.55 -4.92 -21.38
N LEU A 51 -4.13 -3.68 -21.14
CA LEU A 51 -2.74 -3.26 -21.02
C LEU A 51 -2.50 -2.84 -19.58
N PHE A 52 -1.67 -3.57 -18.84
CA PHE A 52 -1.37 -3.31 -17.45
C PHE A 52 -0.03 -2.58 -17.31
N GLN A 53 -0.03 -1.38 -16.70
CA GLN A 53 1.17 -0.58 -16.46
C GLN A 53 1.30 -0.26 -14.97
N THR A 54 2.52 -0.37 -14.43
CA THR A 54 2.82 -0.11 -13.03
C THR A 54 3.64 1.18 -12.86
N PHE A 55 3.38 1.88 -11.77
CA PHE A 55 3.99 3.16 -11.40
C PHE A 55 4.31 3.19 -9.91
N GLY A 56 5.22 4.06 -9.49
CA GLY A 56 5.33 4.41 -8.07
C GLY A 56 4.06 5.12 -7.57
N THR A 57 3.74 4.96 -6.28
CA THR A 57 2.52 5.55 -5.69
C THR A 57 2.42 7.04 -5.91
N SER A 58 3.48 7.79 -5.61
CA SER A 58 3.49 9.25 -5.78
C SER A 58 3.44 9.68 -7.25
N GLU A 59 4.06 8.91 -8.15
CA GLU A 59 4.03 9.15 -9.58
C GLU A 59 2.62 8.99 -10.14
N LEU A 60 1.96 7.86 -9.84
CA LEU A 60 0.59 7.62 -10.31
C LEU A 60 -0.40 8.60 -9.65
N GLY A 61 -0.24 8.87 -8.35
CA GLY A 61 -1.05 9.86 -7.65
C GLY A 61 -0.95 11.24 -8.28
N GLY A 62 0.28 11.71 -8.55
CA GLY A 62 0.53 12.97 -9.25
C GLY A 62 -0.08 13.01 -10.65
N LYS A 63 0.02 11.90 -11.41
CA LYS A 63 -0.57 11.76 -12.73
C LYS A 63 -2.10 11.85 -12.70
N VAL A 64 -2.73 11.14 -11.78
CA VAL A 64 -4.19 11.17 -11.56
C VAL A 64 -4.67 12.58 -11.21
N MET A 65 -3.95 13.28 -10.31
CA MET A 65 -4.29 14.65 -9.92
C MET A 65 -4.10 15.66 -11.05
N ALA A 66 -3.09 15.49 -11.90
CA ALA A 66 -2.80 16.42 -12.99
C ALA A 66 -3.69 16.22 -14.21
N GLU A 67 -4.01 14.98 -14.56
CA GLU A 67 -4.72 14.63 -15.80
C GLU A 67 -6.23 14.44 -15.59
N GLY A 68 -6.65 14.07 -14.36
CA GLY A 68 -8.07 13.85 -14.06
C GLY A 68 -8.70 12.82 -15.00
N THR A 69 -9.86 13.18 -15.61
CA THR A 69 -10.57 12.32 -16.56
C THR A 69 -9.91 12.23 -17.95
N ASP A 70 -8.93 13.08 -18.24
CA ASP A 70 -8.13 13.03 -19.47
C ASP A 70 -6.99 11.99 -19.40
N ILE A 71 -6.80 11.34 -18.26
CA ILE A 71 -5.79 10.28 -18.10
C ILE A 71 -6.05 9.14 -19.10
N GLU A 72 -4.98 8.58 -19.67
CA GLU A 72 -5.09 7.49 -20.65
C GLU A 72 -5.74 6.23 -20.06
N ALA A 73 -5.51 5.97 -18.76
CA ALA A 73 -6.08 4.81 -18.10
C ALA A 73 -7.61 4.80 -18.10
N ASP A 74 -8.19 3.62 -18.28
CA ASP A 74 -9.62 3.36 -18.10
C ASP A 74 -9.93 2.84 -16.70
N LEU A 75 -8.95 2.15 -16.09
CA LEU A 75 -9.04 1.59 -14.76
C LEU A 75 -7.76 1.89 -13.98
N ILE A 76 -7.91 2.26 -12.71
CA ILE A 76 -6.80 2.60 -11.83
C ILE A 76 -6.88 1.76 -10.56
N THR A 77 -5.74 1.22 -10.11
CA THR A 77 -5.58 0.74 -8.74
C THR A 77 -4.53 1.59 -8.03
N LEU A 78 -4.92 2.20 -6.92
CA LEU A 78 -4.11 3.21 -6.24
C LEU A 78 -4.50 3.32 -4.77
N SER A 79 -3.61 3.86 -3.96
CA SER A 79 -3.93 4.21 -2.57
C SER A 79 -5.21 5.06 -2.52
N THR A 80 -6.15 4.63 -1.69
CA THR A 80 -7.51 5.18 -1.64
C THR A 80 -7.52 6.69 -1.42
N PHE A 81 -6.59 7.21 -0.62
CA PHE A 81 -6.51 8.65 -0.34
C PHE A 81 -6.21 9.51 -1.59
N TYR A 82 -5.47 8.99 -2.58
CA TYR A 82 -5.28 9.68 -3.87
C TYR A 82 -6.54 9.66 -4.72
N ILE A 83 -7.25 8.52 -4.74
CA ILE A 83 -8.53 8.42 -5.45
C ILE A 83 -9.55 9.39 -4.83
N ASP A 84 -9.62 9.44 -3.49
CA ASP A 84 -10.49 10.37 -2.76
C ASP A 84 -10.18 11.83 -3.11
N ALA A 85 -8.90 12.19 -3.14
CA ALA A 85 -8.47 13.56 -3.46
C ALA A 85 -8.79 13.98 -4.90
N ALA A 86 -8.88 13.03 -5.83
CA ALA A 86 -9.22 13.29 -7.21
C ALA A 86 -10.73 13.51 -7.45
N GLN A 87 -11.58 13.34 -6.42
CA GLN A 87 -13.01 13.64 -6.48
C GLN A 87 -13.27 15.08 -6.06
N GLU A 88 -13.93 15.87 -6.91
CA GLU A 88 -14.18 17.30 -6.67
C GLU A 88 -15.28 17.60 -5.63
N ASP A 89 -16.17 16.63 -5.30
CA ASP A 89 -17.30 16.81 -4.41
C ASP A 89 -17.53 15.61 -3.47
N LEU A 90 -16.73 15.50 -2.41
CA LEU A 90 -16.95 14.52 -1.34
C LEU A 90 -17.92 15.05 -0.27
N ASN A 91 -19.16 15.33 -0.65
CA ASN A 91 -20.18 15.79 0.30
C ASN A 91 -20.99 14.67 0.97
N SER A 92 -20.69 13.41 0.75
CA SER A 92 -21.36 12.28 1.42
C SER A 92 -20.35 11.43 2.19
N ALA A 93 -20.42 11.52 3.51
CA ALA A 93 -19.49 10.88 4.43
C ALA A 93 -19.62 9.34 4.51
N ASP A 94 -20.63 8.71 3.91
CA ASP A 94 -21.05 7.37 4.33
C ASP A 94 -21.00 6.26 3.28
N GLN A 95 -20.81 6.54 2.00
CA GLN A 95 -20.57 5.49 0.99
C GLN A 95 -19.76 6.02 -0.18
N LYS A 96 -18.56 5.43 -0.37
CA LYS A 96 -17.75 5.67 -1.55
C LYS A 96 -18.24 4.75 -2.66
N ASP A 97 -18.96 5.28 -3.63
CA ASP A 97 -19.45 4.54 -4.81
C ASP A 97 -18.52 4.64 -6.03
N TYR A 98 -17.46 5.43 -5.92
CA TYR A 98 -16.49 5.68 -6.99
C TYR A 98 -15.24 4.78 -6.94
N CYS A 99 -15.00 4.06 -5.86
CA CYS A 99 -13.93 3.09 -5.76
C CYS A 99 -14.28 1.95 -4.81
N ALA A 100 -13.57 0.83 -4.94
CA ALA A 100 -13.73 -0.31 -4.06
C ALA A 100 -12.37 -0.79 -3.54
N PRO A 101 -12.23 -1.09 -2.24
CA PRO A 101 -11.01 -1.63 -1.68
C PRO A 101 -10.59 -2.94 -2.34
N ILE A 102 -9.30 -3.11 -2.58
CA ILE A 102 -8.72 -4.35 -3.08
C ILE A 102 -7.74 -4.98 -2.11
N THR A 103 -6.94 -4.19 -1.40
CA THR A 103 -5.98 -4.63 -0.38
C THR A 103 -5.94 -3.66 0.78
N SER A 104 -5.55 -4.15 1.95
CA SER A 104 -5.16 -3.35 3.10
C SER A 104 -3.81 -3.83 3.60
N GLN A 105 -2.87 -2.91 3.81
CA GLN A 105 -1.48 -3.20 4.13
C GLN A 105 -1.12 -2.55 5.45
N GLU A 106 -0.49 -3.30 6.35
CA GLU A 106 0.00 -2.80 7.64
C GLU A 106 1.52 -2.70 7.67
N GLY A 107 2.01 -1.66 8.34
CA GLY A 107 3.43 -1.48 8.60
C GLY A 107 3.89 -2.23 9.85
N THR A 108 5.14 -2.73 9.81
CA THR A 108 5.79 -3.38 10.95
C THR A 108 7.31 -3.22 10.88
N ILE A 109 8.00 -3.49 12.00
CA ILE A 109 9.45 -3.64 12.02
C ILE A 109 9.78 -5.05 11.51
N ILE A 110 10.74 -5.14 10.62
CA ILE A 110 11.23 -6.40 10.04
C ILE A 110 12.67 -6.58 10.45
N VAL A 111 13.05 -7.78 10.88
CA VAL A 111 14.41 -8.06 11.34
C VAL A 111 14.99 -9.31 10.66
N ASN A 112 16.30 -9.30 10.44
CA ASN A 112 17.07 -10.49 10.13
C ASN A 112 17.67 -11.03 11.42
N THR A 113 17.19 -12.18 11.87
CA THR A 113 17.59 -12.76 13.15
C THR A 113 19.06 -13.23 13.19
N GLU A 114 19.60 -13.63 12.03
CA GLU A 114 21.02 -14.02 11.92
C GLU A 114 21.92 -12.79 12.00
N VAL A 115 21.61 -11.72 11.28
CA VAL A 115 22.39 -10.48 11.31
C VAL A 115 22.36 -9.84 12.71
N LEU A 116 21.22 -9.86 13.41
CA LEU A 116 21.13 -9.41 14.79
C LEU A 116 22.08 -10.22 15.70
N ALA A 117 22.04 -11.55 15.58
CA ALA A 117 22.86 -12.45 16.39
C ALA A 117 24.37 -12.28 16.09
N GLU A 118 24.77 -12.19 14.84
CA GLU A 118 26.15 -11.99 14.41
C GLU A 118 26.76 -10.68 14.93
N ASN A 119 25.93 -9.64 15.07
CA ASN A 119 26.35 -8.34 15.60
C ASN A 119 26.10 -8.17 17.11
N ASN A 120 25.61 -9.20 17.80
CA ASN A 120 25.20 -9.16 19.21
C ASN A 120 24.22 -8.02 19.52
N LEU A 121 23.24 -7.81 18.63
CA LEU A 121 22.23 -6.78 18.76
C LEU A 121 20.95 -7.34 19.36
N ASP A 122 20.33 -6.55 20.24
CA ASP A 122 19.00 -6.85 20.76
C ASP A 122 17.92 -6.64 19.70
N MET A 123 16.84 -7.41 19.81
CA MET A 123 15.67 -7.21 18.96
C MET A 123 14.93 -5.93 19.41
N PRO A 124 14.60 -5.00 18.49
CA PRO A 124 13.81 -3.82 18.84
C PRO A 124 12.40 -4.22 19.29
N THR A 125 11.76 -3.41 20.11
CA THR A 125 10.39 -3.60 20.60
C THR A 125 9.44 -2.51 20.12
N CYS A 126 9.99 -1.39 19.69
CA CYS A 126 9.25 -0.21 19.24
C CYS A 126 10.06 0.54 18.18
N LEU A 127 9.41 1.49 17.50
CA LEU A 127 10.06 2.31 16.46
C LEU A 127 11.17 3.19 17.04
N LYS A 128 10.98 3.68 18.27
CA LYS A 128 11.99 4.50 18.94
C LYS A 128 13.30 3.74 19.17
N ASP A 129 13.24 2.42 19.35
CA ASP A 129 14.45 1.60 19.52
C ASP A 129 15.37 1.66 18.29
N LEU A 130 14.80 1.94 17.09
CA LEU A 130 15.58 2.07 15.85
C LEU A 130 16.55 3.25 15.88
N THR A 131 16.44 4.15 16.85
CA THR A 131 17.38 5.24 17.09
C THR A 131 18.61 4.83 17.91
N ASN A 132 18.64 3.59 18.42
CA ASN A 132 19.77 3.11 19.22
C ASN A 132 21.05 3.17 18.37
N PRO A 133 22.14 3.82 18.86
CA PRO A 133 23.41 3.92 18.13
C PRO A 133 24.03 2.58 17.72
N GLU A 134 23.68 1.48 18.39
CA GLU A 134 24.14 0.14 18.04
C GLU A 134 23.61 -0.34 16.67
N TYR A 135 22.51 0.26 16.19
CA TYR A 135 21.94 -0.06 14.87
C TYR A 135 22.48 0.83 13.73
N LYS A 136 23.53 1.61 13.97
CA LYS A 136 24.14 2.48 12.97
C LYS A 136 24.46 1.73 11.69
N ASP A 137 23.96 2.24 10.55
CA ASP A 137 24.09 1.67 9.20
C ASP A 137 23.46 0.26 9.04
N LEU A 138 22.63 -0.17 9.98
CA LEU A 138 21.94 -1.46 9.96
C LEU A 138 20.40 -1.34 9.91
N VAL A 139 19.89 -0.15 9.65
CA VAL A 139 18.45 0.15 9.50
C VAL A 139 18.15 0.54 8.06
N SER A 140 17.05 0.05 7.51
CA SER A 140 16.54 0.49 6.21
C SER A 140 15.08 0.91 6.33
N VAL A 141 14.76 2.09 5.78
CA VAL A 141 13.42 2.66 5.72
C VAL A 141 13.17 3.27 4.35
N THR A 142 11.93 3.61 4.06
CA THR A 142 11.54 4.18 2.77
C THR A 142 11.36 5.70 2.88
N ASP A 143 11.61 6.41 1.80
CA ASP A 143 11.28 7.84 1.66
C ASP A 143 9.80 8.02 1.36
N ILE A 144 9.10 8.80 2.18
CA ILE A 144 7.67 9.09 2.02
C ILE A 144 7.33 9.80 0.69
N LYS A 145 8.27 10.54 0.11
CA LYS A 145 8.07 11.17 -1.21
C LYS A 145 8.00 10.15 -2.36
N SER A 146 8.55 8.97 -2.13
CA SER A 146 8.63 7.92 -3.16
C SER A 146 7.60 6.82 -2.95
N SER A 147 7.29 6.47 -1.70
CA SER A 147 6.42 5.34 -1.38
C SER A 147 5.55 5.58 -0.15
N SER A 148 4.29 5.21 -0.24
CA SER A 148 3.31 5.27 0.85
C SER A 148 3.63 4.33 2.04
N THR A 149 4.47 3.33 1.85
CA THR A 149 4.93 2.46 2.97
C THR A 149 5.59 3.26 4.07
N ALA A 150 6.36 4.31 3.72
CA ALA A 150 6.96 5.21 4.70
C ALA A 150 5.93 5.99 5.53
N TRP A 151 4.75 6.24 4.96
CA TRP A 151 3.70 6.95 5.69
C TRP A 151 3.15 6.14 6.87
N LEU A 152 3.18 4.82 6.80
CA LEU A 152 2.81 3.94 7.91
C LEU A 152 3.73 4.13 9.12
N LEU A 153 5.03 4.30 8.89
CA LEU A 153 6.01 4.64 9.92
C LEU A 153 5.73 6.02 10.53
N ILE A 154 5.53 7.03 9.70
CA ILE A 154 5.33 8.41 10.15
C ILE A 154 4.00 8.56 10.90
N GLN A 155 2.92 7.91 10.44
CA GLN A 155 1.65 7.88 11.18
C GLN A 155 1.84 7.34 12.60
N ALA A 156 2.61 6.24 12.76
CA ALA A 156 2.87 5.67 14.07
C ALA A 156 3.65 6.64 14.98
N LEU A 157 4.69 7.27 14.45
CA LEU A 157 5.50 8.22 15.21
C LEU A 157 4.70 9.47 15.59
N VAL A 158 3.96 10.07 14.66
CA VAL A 158 3.16 11.28 14.94
C VAL A 158 2.02 10.98 15.90
N SER A 159 1.34 9.85 15.74
CA SER A 159 0.26 9.43 16.63
C SER A 159 0.73 9.22 18.08
N GLU A 160 1.93 8.68 18.28
CA GLU A 160 2.45 8.37 19.62
C GLU A 160 3.15 9.57 20.26
N TYR A 161 3.96 10.31 19.49
CA TYR A 161 4.88 11.31 20.03
C TYR A 161 4.51 12.75 19.68
N GLY A 162 3.45 12.98 18.86
CA GLY A 162 3.19 14.26 18.23
C GLY A 162 4.24 14.62 17.17
N GLU A 163 4.06 15.73 16.46
CA GLU A 163 4.97 16.10 15.35
C GLU A 163 6.41 16.37 15.82
N ASP A 164 6.60 17.08 16.94
CA ASP A 164 7.93 17.40 17.43
C ASP A 164 8.69 16.14 17.93
N GLY A 165 8.00 15.27 18.67
CA GLY A 165 8.59 14.00 19.11
C GLY A 165 8.83 13.05 17.94
N ALA A 166 7.96 13.05 16.94
CA ALA A 166 8.13 12.27 15.70
C ALA A 166 9.37 12.73 14.93
N LYS A 167 9.62 14.04 14.83
CA LYS A 167 10.85 14.57 14.22
C LYS A 167 12.11 14.09 14.91
N GLU A 168 12.12 14.12 16.26
CA GLU A 168 13.28 13.65 17.04
C GLU A 168 13.57 12.16 16.74
N VAL A 169 12.54 11.32 16.81
CA VAL A 169 12.70 9.86 16.56
C VAL A 169 13.06 9.59 15.11
N LEU A 170 12.38 10.23 14.15
CA LEU A 170 12.63 10.03 12.72
C LEU A 170 14.04 10.47 12.31
N SER A 171 14.54 11.59 12.85
CA SER A 171 15.93 12.02 12.63
C SER A 171 16.93 10.98 13.12
N GLY A 172 16.71 10.39 14.28
CA GLY A 172 17.55 9.29 14.79
C GLY A 172 17.47 8.02 13.94
N ILE A 173 16.28 7.69 13.42
CA ILE A 173 16.10 6.56 12.49
C ILE A 173 16.86 6.82 11.19
N TYR A 174 16.75 8.04 10.62
CA TYR A 174 17.46 8.40 9.38
C TYR A 174 18.96 8.44 9.57
N GLU A 175 19.44 8.88 10.74
CA GLU A 175 20.87 8.82 11.07
C GLU A 175 21.37 7.37 11.07
N ASN A 176 20.61 6.43 11.64
CA ASN A 176 20.99 5.01 11.66
C ASN A 176 20.76 4.32 10.30
N ALA A 177 19.83 4.81 9.49
CA ALA A 177 19.64 4.30 8.15
C ALA A 177 20.77 4.71 7.20
N GLY A 178 21.28 5.94 7.33
CA GLY A 178 22.35 6.44 6.47
C GLY A 178 22.01 6.30 4.97
N PRO A 179 22.76 5.48 4.21
CA PRO A 179 22.53 5.28 2.79
C PRO A 179 21.33 4.37 2.47
N HIS A 180 20.66 3.82 3.47
CA HIS A 180 19.58 2.85 3.33
C HIS A 180 18.17 3.50 3.48
N ILE A 181 18.04 4.76 3.09
CA ILE A 181 16.73 5.41 2.86
C ILE A 181 16.34 5.15 1.42
N GLU A 182 15.33 4.34 1.23
CA GLU A 182 14.99 3.72 -0.04
C GLU A 182 13.87 4.46 -0.78
N SER A 183 13.84 4.34 -2.10
CA SER A 183 12.78 4.91 -2.95
C SER A 183 11.62 3.96 -3.23
N SER A 184 11.72 2.70 -2.85
CA SER A 184 10.68 1.67 -3.05
C SER A 184 10.25 1.08 -1.72
N GLY A 185 8.94 0.88 -1.54
CA GLY A 185 8.36 0.31 -0.31
C GLY A 185 8.83 -1.12 0.00
N SER A 186 9.19 -1.90 -1.01
CA SER A 186 9.71 -3.27 -0.85
C SER A 186 11.24 -3.34 -0.65
N ALA A 187 11.96 -2.23 -0.86
CA ALA A 187 13.42 -2.26 -0.79
C ALA A 187 13.98 -2.54 0.62
N PRO A 188 13.42 -1.99 1.72
CA PRO A 188 13.88 -2.34 3.06
C PRO A 188 13.82 -3.84 3.34
N LEU A 189 12.72 -4.51 3.00
CA LEU A 189 12.61 -5.96 3.18
C LEU A 189 13.65 -6.73 2.33
N LYS A 190 13.89 -6.30 1.07
CA LYS A 190 14.90 -6.92 0.22
C LYS A 190 16.30 -6.84 0.83
N LYS A 191 16.65 -5.69 1.44
CA LYS A 191 17.92 -5.51 2.14
C LYS A 191 18.03 -6.34 3.41
N VAL A 192 16.95 -6.45 4.17
CA VAL A 192 16.89 -7.32 5.35
C VAL A 192 17.04 -8.79 4.95
N ARG A 193 16.36 -9.24 3.88
CA ARG A 193 16.52 -10.60 3.34
C ARG A 193 17.93 -10.89 2.87
N ALA A 194 18.59 -9.93 2.26
CA ALA A 194 19.97 -10.05 1.76
C ALA A 194 21.02 -9.99 2.90
N GLY A 195 20.61 -9.64 4.12
CA GLY A 195 21.53 -9.44 5.25
C GLY A 195 22.40 -8.17 5.13
N GLU A 196 22.02 -7.24 4.24
CA GLU A 196 22.72 -5.95 4.11
C GLU A 196 22.46 -5.04 5.32
N VAL A 197 21.28 -5.16 5.91
CA VAL A 197 20.88 -4.50 7.15
C VAL A 197 20.23 -5.50 8.10
N ALA A 198 20.23 -5.17 9.39
CA ALA A 198 19.62 -6.03 10.41
C ALA A 198 18.12 -5.78 10.56
N ILE A 199 17.68 -4.53 10.33
CA ILE A 199 16.35 -4.03 10.64
C ILE A 199 15.83 -3.24 9.46
N GLY A 200 14.54 -3.43 9.14
CA GLY A 200 13.82 -2.61 8.19
C GLY A 200 12.43 -2.24 8.70
N PHE A 201 11.79 -1.27 8.05
CA PHE A 201 10.37 -1.03 8.20
C PHE A 201 9.68 -1.31 6.86
N GLY A 202 8.64 -2.12 6.88
CA GLY A 202 7.94 -2.53 5.66
C GLY A 202 6.58 -3.16 5.94
N LEU A 203 6.08 -3.91 4.97
CA LEU A 203 4.74 -4.51 5.03
C LEU A 203 4.76 -5.80 5.86
N ARG A 204 3.87 -5.85 6.85
CA ARG A 204 3.79 -6.92 7.84
C ARG A 204 3.55 -8.29 7.21
N GLN A 205 2.62 -8.39 6.26
CA GLN A 205 2.26 -9.67 5.64
C GLN A 205 3.45 -10.32 4.90
N GLN A 206 4.35 -9.53 4.33
CA GLN A 206 5.53 -10.05 3.65
C GLN A 206 6.51 -10.67 4.65
N ALA A 207 6.71 -10.04 5.81
CA ALA A 207 7.56 -10.59 6.87
C ALA A 207 6.95 -11.85 7.51
N VAL A 208 5.64 -11.89 7.67
CA VAL A 208 4.92 -13.09 8.14
C VAL A 208 5.12 -14.26 7.18
N SER A 209 5.00 -14.02 5.87
CA SER A 209 5.25 -15.02 4.82
C SER A 209 6.68 -15.54 4.85
N ASP A 210 7.66 -14.64 4.89
CA ASP A 210 9.08 -15.00 4.93
C ASP A 210 9.43 -15.88 6.14
N LYS A 211 8.89 -15.51 7.31
CA LYS A 211 9.06 -16.31 8.51
C LYS A 211 8.45 -17.71 8.37
N ALA A 212 7.26 -17.79 7.80
CA ALA A 212 6.57 -19.07 7.57
C ALA A 212 7.32 -19.96 6.56
N GLU A 213 8.02 -19.36 5.59
CA GLU A 213 8.87 -20.06 4.62
C GLU A 213 10.23 -20.49 5.20
N GLY A 214 10.53 -20.10 6.46
CA GLY A 214 11.74 -20.51 7.15
C GLY A 214 12.97 -19.64 6.84
N LEU A 215 12.78 -18.44 6.27
CA LEU A 215 13.86 -17.47 6.15
C LEU A 215 14.26 -16.95 7.55
N PRO A 216 15.50 -16.45 7.72
CA PRO A 216 15.95 -15.85 8.98
C PRO A 216 15.34 -14.46 9.21
N ILE A 217 14.05 -14.34 8.91
CA ILE A 217 13.26 -13.11 9.01
C ILE A 217 12.26 -13.27 10.16
N ASP A 218 12.15 -12.24 10.96
CA ASP A 218 11.08 -12.07 11.94
C ASP A 218 10.51 -10.67 11.85
N PHE A 219 9.40 -10.44 12.51
CA PHE A 219 8.75 -9.14 12.58
C PHE A 219 8.41 -8.78 14.02
N VAL A 220 8.37 -7.48 14.28
CA VAL A 220 8.03 -6.93 15.59
C VAL A 220 6.94 -5.87 15.36
N ASP A 221 5.75 -6.15 15.85
CA ASP A 221 4.68 -5.17 15.87
C ASP A 221 5.07 -4.04 16.85
N PRO A 222 5.26 -2.79 16.38
CA PRO A 222 5.76 -1.73 17.23
C PRO A 222 4.68 -1.26 18.21
N THR A 223 5.06 -0.98 19.44
CA THR A 223 4.11 -0.49 20.45
C THR A 223 3.47 0.85 20.11
N GLU A 224 4.09 1.65 19.25
CA GLU A 224 3.53 2.88 18.69
C GLU A 224 2.28 2.59 17.83
N GLY A 225 2.20 1.42 17.23
CA GLY A 225 1.03 0.93 16.50
C GLY A 225 1.33 0.42 15.11
N ASN A 226 0.50 -0.53 14.68
CA ASN A 226 0.43 -0.99 13.30
C ASN A 226 -0.64 -0.15 12.59
N PHE A 227 -0.20 0.78 11.75
CA PHE A 227 -1.07 1.59 10.89
C PHE A 227 -1.22 0.92 9.54
N SER A 228 -2.33 1.20 8.87
CA SER A 228 -2.64 0.59 7.58
C SER A 228 -2.97 1.63 6.52
N LEU A 229 -2.74 1.24 5.27
CA LEU A 229 -3.23 1.92 4.08
C LEU A 229 -4.06 0.96 3.25
N THR A 230 -5.14 1.48 2.67
CA THR A 230 -6.01 0.74 1.76
C THR A 230 -5.72 1.14 0.33
N GLU A 231 -5.58 0.15 -0.53
CA GLU A 231 -5.56 0.32 -1.98
C GLU A 231 -6.95 0.01 -2.54
N SER A 232 -7.36 0.77 -3.52
CA SER A 232 -8.68 0.62 -4.15
C SER A 232 -8.58 0.56 -5.66
N VAL A 233 -9.57 -0.04 -6.29
CA VAL A 233 -9.78 -0.01 -7.73
C VAL A 233 -10.83 1.03 -8.07
N ALA A 234 -10.59 1.78 -9.14
CA ALA A 234 -11.46 2.83 -9.64
C ALA A 234 -11.54 2.81 -11.17
N VAL A 235 -12.72 3.06 -11.74
CA VAL A 235 -12.91 3.25 -13.18
C VAL A 235 -12.91 4.73 -13.49
N VAL A 236 -12.17 5.15 -14.52
CA VAL A 236 -12.11 6.55 -14.93
C VAL A 236 -13.39 6.91 -15.69
N ASP A 237 -14.08 7.94 -15.21
CA ASP A 237 -15.29 8.47 -15.88
C ASP A 237 -14.88 9.38 -17.05
N LYS A 238 -15.04 8.89 -18.25
CA LYS A 238 -14.83 9.62 -19.50
C LYS A 238 -16.18 10.03 -20.16
N GLY A 239 -17.25 10.08 -19.36
CA GLY A 239 -18.58 10.36 -19.85
C GLY A 239 -19.09 9.26 -20.79
N ASP A 240 -19.55 9.66 -22.00
CA ASP A 240 -20.05 8.72 -23.01
C ASP A 240 -18.93 7.79 -23.55
N ASP A 241 -17.65 8.17 -23.38
CA ASP A 241 -16.48 7.42 -23.82
C ASP A 241 -15.91 6.50 -22.69
N THR A 242 -16.59 6.43 -21.54
CA THR A 242 -16.18 5.51 -20.46
C THR A 242 -16.22 4.06 -20.94
N ASN A 243 -15.09 3.37 -20.84
CA ASN A 243 -14.96 2.00 -21.33
C ASN A 243 -15.79 1.03 -20.46
N PRO A 244 -16.88 0.43 -20.99
CA PRO A 244 -17.73 -0.46 -20.19
C PRO A 244 -16.99 -1.73 -19.73
N LEU A 245 -15.99 -2.17 -20.49
CA LEU A 245 -15.17 -3.33 -20.13
C LEU A 245 -14.31 -3.05 -18.89
N ALA A 246 -13.90 -1.80 -18.67
CA ALA A 246 -13.20 -1.41 -17.45
C ALA A 246 -14.06 -1.62 -16.18
N GLN A 247 -15.37 -1.34 -16.28
CA GLN A 247 -16.30 -1.60 -15.17
C GLN A 247 -16.45 -3.10 -14.90
N GLU A 248 -16.53 -3.92 -15.95
CA GLU A 248 -16.60 -5.38 -15.81
C GLU A 248 -15.31 -5.94 -15.18
N MET A 249 -14.15 -5.45 -15.60
CA MET A 249 -12.86 -5.86 -15.05
C MET A 249 -12.70 -5.42 -13.59
N ALA A 250 -13.11 -4.21 -13.21
CA ALA A 250 -13.11 -3.75 -11.84
C ALA A 250 -13.98 -4.65 -10.95
N ALA A 251 -15.20 -4.95 -11.40
CA ALA A 251 -16.10 -5.87 -10.71
C ALA A 251 -15.50 -7.29 -10.59
N CYS A 252 -14.83 -7.77 -11.63
CA CYS A 252 -14.14 -9.05 -11.63
C CYS A 252 -13.01 -9.09 -10.57
N ILE A 253 -12.16 -8.07 -10.50
CA ILE A 253 -11.09 -7.97 -9.49
C ILE A 253 -11.69 -8.05 -8.08
N ILE A 254 -12.77 -7.32 -7.81
CA ILE A 254 -13.40 -7.27 -6.48
C ILE A 254 -14.08 -8.59 -6.12
N THR A 255 -14.82 -9.21 -7.05
CA THR A 255 -15.68 -10.36 -6.77
C THR A 255 -14.95 -11.69 -6.94
N GLN A 256 -14.12 -11.83 -7.96
CA GLN A 256 -13.40 -13.07 -8.27
C GLN A 256 -11.94 -13.02 -7.77
N GLY A 257 -11.33 -11.84 -7.78
CA GLY A 257 -9.93 -11.67 -7.43
C GLY A 257 -9.66 -11.57 -5.93
N ARG A 258 -10.66 -11.28 -5.13
CA ARG A 258 -10.46 -11.02 -3.70
C ARG A 258 -9.79 -12.19 -2.96
N SER A 259 -10.22 -13.41 -3.24
CA SER A 259 -9.63 -14.61 -2.64
C SER A 259 -8.17 -14.87 -3.07
N GLU A 260 -7.81 -14.48 -4.27
CA GLU A 260 -6.43 -14.56 -4.76
C GLU A 260 -5.56 -13.47 -4.10
N LEU A 261 -6.06 -12.25 -4.03
CA LEU A 261 -5.39 -11.15 -3.35
C LEU A 261 -5.17 -11.41 -1.85
N GLN A 262 -6.15 -12.05 -1.17
CA GLN A 262 -6.01 -12.37 0.26
C GLN A 262 -4.89 -13.37 0.58
N LYS A 263 -4.39 -14.12 -0.39
CA LYS A 263 -3.23 -14.99 -0.17
C LYS A 263 -1.96 -14.20 0.14
N TYR A 264 -1.85 -13.00 -0.42
CA TYR A 264 -0.70 -12.12 -0.28
C TYR A 264 -0.97 -10.94 0.65
N TYR A 265 -2.21 -10.45 0.68
CA TYR A 265 -2.69 -9.33 1.48
C TYR A 265 -3.87 -9.78 2.34
N PRO A 266 -3.59 -10.49 3.44
CA PRO A 266 -4.60 -11.26 4.18
C PRO A 266 -5.59 -10.41 4.96
N ASN A 267 -5.34 -9.10 5.12
CA ASN A 267 -6.22 -8.23 5.89
C ASN A 267 -7.61 -8.14 5.24
N ALA A 268 -8.65 -8.25 6.06
CA ALA A 268 -10.03 -8.10 5.60
C ALA A 268 -10.29 -6.65 5.16
N VAL A 269 -11.01 -6.48 4.06
CA VAL A 269 -11.46 -5.17 3.54
C VAL A 269 -12.98 -5.13 3.34
N TYR A 270 -13.65 -6.28 3.43
CA TYR A 270 -15.09 -6.40 3.31
C TYR A 270 -15.70 -7.10 4.53
N GLU A 271 -16.95 -6.75 4.83
CA GLU A 271 -17.72 -7.42 5.89
C GLU A 271 -17.85 -8.92 5.59
N GLY A 272 -17.62 -9.74 6.60
CA GLY A 272 -17.70 -11.21 6.48
C GLY A 272 -16.39 -11.89 6.04
N GLU A 273 -15.36 -11.12 5.63
CA GLU A 273 -14.02 -11.68 5.44
C GLU A 273 -13.35 -11.94 6.79
N THR A 274 -12.53 -12.98 6.84
CA THR A 274 -11.75 -13.34 8.03
C THR A 274 -10.26 -13.25 7.73
N THR A 275 -9.51 -12.75 8.71
CA THR A 275 -8.04 -12.76 8.68
C THR A 275 -7.55 -13.90 9.56
N ASP A 276 -6.56 -14.67 9.06
CA ASP A 276 -5.88 -15.67 9.87
C ASP A 276 -5.28 -14.99 11.11
N PRO A 277 -5.44 -15.56 12.34
CA PRO A 277 -4.85 -15.00 13.54
C PRO A 277 -3.33 -14.74 13.46
N ALA A 278 -2.58 -15.52 12.66
CA ALA A 278 -1.16 -15.30 12.41
C ALA A 278 -0.88 -13.95 11.70
N ASN A 279 -1.85 -13.45 10.94
CA ASN A 279 -1.77 -12.18 10.23
C ASN A 279 -2.36 -11.00 11.01
N SER A 280 -2.94 -11.24 12.20
CA SER A 280 -3.45 -10.16 13.05
C SER A 280 -2.30 -9.47 13.77
N SER A 281 -2.17 -8.16 13.58
CA SER A 281 -1.17 -7.36 14.29
C SER A 281 -1.51 -7.18 15.77
N ALA A 282 -0.47 -6.96 16.58
CA ALA A 282 -0.63 -6.82 18.03
C ALA A 282 -1.19 -5.45 18.44
N TYR A 283 -0.92 -4.40 17.65
CA TYR A 283 -1.26 -3.02 17.98
C TYR A 283 -1.93 -2.28 16.82
N PRO A 284 -3.04 -2.79 16.25
CA PRO A 284 -3.71 -2.12 15.14
C PRO A 284 -4.23 -0.76 15.59
N LYS A 285 -3.88 0.29 14.85
CA LYS A 285 -4.31 1.67 15.11
C LYS A 285 -4.76 2.34 13.81
N VAL A 286 -5.67 3.28 13.96
CA VAL A 286 -6.12 4.19 12.91
C VAL A 286 -5.61 5.58 13.23
N PHE A 287 -5.10 6.29 12.23
CA PHE A 287 -4.64 7.67 12.42
C PHE A 287 -5.84 8.56 12.79
N PRO A 288 -5.69 9.47 13.77
CA PRO A 288 -6.84 10.21 14.29
C PRO A 288 -7.42 11.25 13.32
N GLU A 289 -6.63 11.68 12.32
CA GLU A 289 -7.09 12.55 11.25
C GLU A 289 -7.37 11.73 9.98
N PRO A 290 -8.31 12.15 9.11
CA PRO A 290 -8.47 11.53 7.79
C PRO A 290 -7.18 11.59 6.97
N LEU A 291 -6.86 10.50 6.26
CA LEU A 291 -5.72 10.46 5.36
C LEU A 291 -6.04 11.25 4.09
N THR A 292 -5.50 12.45 4.00
CA THR A 292 -5.68 13.40 2.90
C THR A 292 -4.35 13.78 2.27
N LEU A 293 -4.37 14.41 1.10
CA LEU A 293 -3.15 14.95 0.47
C LEU A 293 -2.50 16.04 1.32
N ASP A 294 -3.29 16.89 1.97
CA ASP A 294 -2.77 17.94 2.86
C ASP A 294 -2.02 17.33 4.07
N LEU A 295 -2.56 16.25 4.64
CA LEU A 295 -1.89 15.51 5.70
C LEU A 295 -0.62 14.84 5.19
N LEU A 296 -0.66 14.23 4.01
CA LEU A 296 0.51 13.61 3.37
C LEU A 296 1.61 14.65 3.14
N GLU A 297 1.28 15.82 2.57
CA GLU A 297 2.24 16.90 2.33
C GLU A 297 2.87 17.39 3.64
N ARG A 298 2.07 17.62 4.68
CA ARG A 298 2.55 17.98 6.02
C ARG A 298 3.53 16.94 6.58
N HIS A 299 3.25 15.66 6.41
CA HIS A 299 4.15 14.59 6.84
C HIS A 299 5.37 14.42 5.95
N GLN A 300 5.29 14.74 4.65
CA GLN A 300 6.45 14.81 3.76
C GLN A 300 7.39 15.94 4.15
N GLU A 301 6.87 17.13 4.48
CA GLU A 301 7.65 18.26 5.00
C GLU A 301 8.32 17.92 6.33
N LEU A 302 7.57 17.27 7.24
CA LEU A 302 8.13 16.75 8.50
C LEU A 302 9.32 15.83 8.22
N SER A 303 9.15 14.85 7.34
CA SER A 303 10.20 13.89 6.97
C SER A 303 11.43 14.58 6.37
N GLU A 304 11.24 15.55 5.46
CA GLU A 304 12.35 16.29 4.87
C GLU A 304 13.13 17.08 5.90
N SER A 305 12.47 17.62 6.92
CA SER A 305 13.13 18.35 7.99
C SER A 305 14.02 17.48 8.90
N CYS A 306 13.92 16.16 8.76
CA CYS A 306 14.66 15.17 9.55
C CYS A 306 15.91 14.60 8.87
N LYS A 307 16.10 14.92 7.58
CA LYS A 307 17.24 14.45 6.75
C LYS A 307 18.52 15.36 6.89
#